data_0c61274b551661858f5dde27f128819a
#
_entry.id   0c61274b551661858f5dde27f128819a
#
_cell.length_a   1.000
_cell.length_b   1.000
_cell.length_c   1.000
_cell.angle_alpha   90.00
_cell.angle_beta   90.00
_cell.angle_gamma   90.00
#
_symmetry.space_group_name_H-M   'P 1'
#
loop_
_entity.id
_entity.type
_entity.pdbx_description
1 polymer ?
#
loop_
_entity_poly.entity_id
_entity_poly.type
_entity_poly.pdbx_seq_one_letter_code
_entity_poly.pdbx_strand_id
1 'polypeptide(L)'
;AMVLEWHYDKNEILETYLNEVNLGQQGTRSVNGFGLAAQYYFGQPIAELSLPQVALLVGMVKGPSYYNPRRQPERARERRNIVIDNLYREGFISAPDREQAMRMPLGVIEKPTAASNIYPDFIDLVRRQLRESYQPEDLSSQGLQIFTTLDPRMQNAAEQALTGTIERLRGQGRALNKVEGVVGA
;
A
#
# COMPACT_ATOMS: atom_id res chain seq x y z
N ALA A 1 -12.64 24.92 -1.51
CA ALA A 1 -13.21 24.14 -2.59
C ALA A 1 -13.20 24.92 -3.90
N MET A 2 -13.90 26.04 -4.03
CA MET A 2 -13.99 26.84 -5.28
C MET A 2 -12.65 27.23 -5.92
N VAL A 3 -11.60 27.54 -5.14
CA VAL A 3 -10.30 27.95 -5.71
C VAL A 3 -9.54 26.76 -6.32
N LEU A 4 -9.69 25.56 -5.76
CA LEU A 4 -9.06 24.34 -6.29
C LEU A 4 -9.72 23.88 -7.60
N GLU A 5 -11.04 23.94 -7.69
CA GLU A 5 -11.80 23.57 -8.89
C GLU A 5 -11.56 24.52 -10.07
N TRP A 6 -10.95 25.66 -9.84
CA TRP A 6 -10.59 26.63 -10.87
C TRP A 6 -9.22 26.34 -11.52
N HIS A 7 -8.36 25.58 -10.83
CA HIS A 7 -6.98 25.30 -11.28
C HIS A 7 -6.74 23.81 -11.58
N TYR A 8 -7.55 22.92 -11.04
CA TYR A 8 -7.40 21.47 -11.15
C TYR A 8 -8.71 20.82 -11.59
N ASP A 9 -8.62 19.79 -12.41
CA ASP A 9 -9.78 18.99 -12.75
C ASP A 9 -10.19 18.07 -11.57
N LYS A 10 -11.38 17.49 -11.66
CA LYS A 10 -11.91 16.61 -10.60
C LYS A 10 -11.07 15.36 -10.40
N ASN A 11 -10.45 14.85 -11.45
CA ASN A 11 -9.62 13.64 -11.39
C ASN A 11 -8.30 13.94 -10.71
N GLU A 12 -7.67 15.09 -11.00
CA GLU A 12 -6.44 15.54 -10.34
C GLU A 12 -6.66 15.76 -8.82
N ILE A 13 -7.79 16.38 -8.47
CA ILE A 13 -8.17 16.56 -7.05
C ILE A 13 -8.39 15.22 -6.37
N LEU A 14 -9.11 14.29 -7.03
CA LEU A 14 -9.39 12.97 -6.51
C LEU A 14 -8.10 12.14 -6.36
N GLU A 15 -7.23 12.17 -7.37
CA GLU A 15 -5.94 11.47 -7.33
C GLU A 15 -5.07 11.97 -6.17
N THR A 16 -4.95 13.28 -6.03
CA THR A 16 -4.23 13.90 -4.90
C THR A 16 -4.84 13.47 -3.57
N TYR A 17 -6.17 13.52 -3.45
CA TYR A 17 -6.86 13.08 -2.24
C TYR A 17 -6.59 11.60 -1.91
N LEU A 18 -6.69 10.72 -2.91
CA LEU A 18 -6.45 9.28 -2.74
C LEU A 18 -5.00 8.96 -2.35
N ASN A 19 -4.04 9.81 -2.72
CA ASN A 19 -2.63 9.65 -2.37
C ASN A 19 -2.30 10.21 -0.97
N GLU A 20 -3.07 11.19 -0.46
CA GLU A 20 -2.75 11.89 0.79
C GLU A 20 -3.63 11.48 1.98
N VAL A 21 -4.82 10.91 1.72
CA VAL A 21 -5.77 10.60 2.79
C VAL A 21 -5.17 9.63 3.82
N ASN A 22 -5.30 9.98 5.10
CA ASN A 22 -4.85 9.11 6.19
C ASN A 22 -5.77 7.89 6.32
N LEU A 23 -5.20 6.69 6.30
CA LEU A 23 -5.89 5.40 6.40
C LEU A 23 -5.41 4.56 7.60
N GLY A 24 -4.60 5.12 8.46
CA GLY A 24 -4.17 4.42 9.66
C GLY A 24 -2.83 4.90 10.20
N GLN A 25 -2.31 4.12 11.14
CA GLN A 25 -1.05 4.42 11.80
C GLN A 25 -0.28 3.14 12.12
N GLN A 26 1.01 3.17 11.83
CA GLN A 26 1.96 2.11 12.16
C GLN A 26 3.00 2.67 13.14
N GLY A 27 2.82 2.42 14.44
CA GLY A 27 3.64 3.07 15.45
C GLY A 27 3.49 4.59 15.40
N THR A 28 4.57 5.31 15.15
CA THR A 28 4.59 6.76 15.01
C THR A 28 4.36 7.25 13.58
N ARG A 29 4.29 6.35 12.59
CA ARG A 29 4.15 6.69 11.16
C ARG A 29 2.70 6.61 10.72
N SER A 30 2.22 7.62 10.01
CA SER A 30 0.91 7.60 9.35
C SER A 30 0.94 6.72 8.11
N VAL A 31 -0.16 6.02 7.86
CA VAL A 31 -0.42 5.29 6.61
C VAL A 31 -1.26 6.20 5.73
N ASN A 32 -0.61 6.95 4.84
CA ASN A 32 -1.27 7.89 3.95
C ASN A 32 -1.36 7.33 2.54
N GLY A 33 -2.50 7.54 1.92
CA GLY A 33 -2.84 7.10 0.58
C GLY A 33 -3.26 5.62 0.48
N PHE A 34 -4.08 5.38 -0.54
CA PHE A 34 -4.65 4.05 -0.78
C PHE A 34 -3.59 3.02 -1.20
N GLY A 35 -2.55 3.44 -1.92
CA GLY A 35 -1.46 2.56 -2.34
C GLY A 35 -0.69 1.99 -1.15
N LEU A 36 -0.28 2.86 -0.21
CA LEU A 36 0.41 2.42 1.01
C LEU A 36 -0.52 1.61 1.91
N ALA A 37 -1.80 2.00 2.02
CA ALA A 37 -2.78 1.28 2.81
C ALA A 37 -3.05 -0.14 2.26
N ALA A 38 -3.08 -0.32 0.93
CA ALA A 38 -3.19 -1.61 0.28
C ALA A 38 -2.05 -2.56 0.69
N GLN A 39 -0.82 -2.08 0.63
CA GLN A 39 0.35 -2.83 1.09
C GLN A 39 0.31 -3.09 2.61
N TYR A 40 -0.03 -2.06 3.38
CA TYR A 40 -0.05 -2.16 4.84
C TYR A 40 -1.09 -3.15 5.35
N TYR A 41 -2.31 -3.15 4.82
CA TYR A 41 -3.39 -4.00 5.30
C TYR A 41 -3.47 -5.35 4.59
N PHE A 42 -3.09 -5.43 3.32
CA PHE A 42 -3.31 -6.62 2.50
C PHE A 42 -2.03 -7.23 1.92
N GLY A 43 -0.89 -6.51 1.96
CA GLY A 43 0.39 -7.00 1.41
C GLY A 43 0.42 -7.09 -0.12
N GLN A 44 -0.45 -6.34 -0.81
CA GLN A 44 -0.56 -6.41 -2.27
C GLN A 44 -0.80 -5.02 -2.88
N PRO A 45 -0.48 -4.82 -4.17
CA PRO A 45 -0.72 -3.56 -4.87
C PRO A 45 -2.21 -3.21 -4.93
N ILE A 46 -2.53 -1.91 -4.98
CA ILE A 46 -3.91 -1.44 -5.06
C ILE A 46 -4.68 -2.02 -6.27
N ALA A 47 -3.99 -2.25 -7.39
CA ALA A 47 -4.58 -2.80 -8.61
C ALA A 47 -5.04 -4.26 -8.46
N GLU A 48 -4.55 -4.98 -7.45
CA GLU A 48 -4.88 -6.38 -7.19
C GLU A 48 -5.93 -6.53 -6.08
N LEU A 49 -6.38 -5.41 -5.48
CA LEU A 49 -7.40 -5.46 -4.44
C LEU A 49 -8.75 -5.94 -4.97
N SER A 50 -9.35 -6.88 -4.24
CA SER A 50 -10.73 -7.29 -4.47
C SER A 50 -11.73 -6.20 -4.06
N LEU A 51 -12.95 -6.26 -4.58
CA LEU A 51 -14.02 -5.33 -4.24
C LEU A 51 -14.21 -5.13 -2.72
N PRO A 52 -14.28 -6.20 -1.88
CA PRO A 52 -14.42 -6.00 -0.43
C PRO A 52 -13.19 -5.34 0.22
N GLN A 53 -12.00 -5.54 -0.30
CA GLN A 53 -10.78 -4.88 0.20
C GLN A 53 -10.78 -3.37 -0.14
N VAL A 54 -11.15 -3.01 -1.37
CA VAL A 54 -11.33 -1.61 -1.76
C VAL A 54 -12.42 -0.95 -0.91
N ALA A 55 -13.57 -1.61 -0.74
CA ALA A 55 -14.67 -1.10 0.07
C ALA A 55 -14.28 -0.91 1.55
N LEU A 56 -13.39 -1.76 2.08
CA LEU A 56 -12.85 -1.60 3.43
C LEU A 56 -12.02 -0.32 3.54
N LEU A 57 -11.06 -0.10 2.63
CA LEU A 57 -10.24 1.12 2.64
C LEU A 57 -11.10 2.39 2.51
N VAL A 58 -12.06 2.39 1.58
CA VAL A 58 -13.01 3.51 1.41
C VAL A 58 -13.80 3.73 2.69
N GLY A 59 -14.26 2.66 3.33
CA GLY A 59 -14.97 2.73 4.60
C GLY A 59 -14.16 3.35 5.73
N MET A 60 -12.86 3.07 5.76
CA MET A 60 -11.93 3.57 6.77
C MET A 60 -11.64 5.07 6.67
N VAL A 61 -11.82 5.70 5.52
CA VAL A 61 -11.62 7.15 5.33
C VAL A 61 -12.42 7.98 6.35
N LYS A 62 -13.61 7.54 6.73
CA LYS A 62 -14.46 8.22 7.71
C LYS A 62 -13.83 8.31 9.11
N GLY A 63 -12.97 7.36 9.46
CA GLY A 63 -12.33 7.31 10.79
C GLY A 63 -11.34 6.15 10.88
N PRO A 64 -10.11 6.33 10.41
CA PRO A 64 -9.14 5.23 10.28
C PRO A 64 -8.84 4.49 11.59
N SER A 65 -8.80 5.21 12.70
CA SER A 65 -8.57 4.61 14.02
C SER A 65 -9.79 3.86 14.54
N TYR A 66 -11.00 4.41 14.31
CA TYR A 66 -12.26 3.83 14.77
C TYR A 66 -12.65 2.57 13.98
N TYR A 67 -12.37 2.56 12.68
CA TYR A 67 -12.63 1.43 11.77
C TYR A 67 -11.39 0.60 11.46
N ASN A 68 -10.36 0.66 12.30
CA ASN A 68 -9.15 -0.11 12.10
C ASN A 68 -9.45 -1.62 12.12
N PRO A 69 -9.21 -2.34 11.00
CA PRO A 69 -9.65 -3.74 10.87
C PRO A 69 -8.86 -4.72 11.75
N ARG A 70 -7.66 -4.34 12.21
CA ARG A 70 -6.86 -5.14 13.14
C ARG A 70 -7.30 -4.96 14.59
N ARG A 71 -7.81 -3.78 14.96
CA ARG A 71 -8.23 -3.46 16.32
C ARG A 71 -9.72 -3.64 16.52
N GLN A 72 -10.54 -3.36 15.51
CA GLN A 72 -11.99 -3.34 15.55
C GLN A 72 -12.57 -4.05 14.32
N PRO A 73 -12.33 -5.37 14.14
CA PRO A 73 -12.69 -6.09 12.93
C PRO A 73 -14.19 -6.05 12.62
N GLU A 74 -15.04 -6.14 13.64
CA GLU A 74 -16.50 -6.11 13.44
C GLU A 74 -16.98 -4.75 12.94
N ARG A 75 -16.50 -3.64 13.54
CA ARG A 75 -16.83 -2.29 13.07
C ARG A 75 -16.34 -2.04 11.66
N ALA A 76 -15.13 -2.53 11.35
CA ALA A 76 -14.56 -2.46 10.01
C ALA A 76 -15.41 -3.23 8.99
N ARG A 77 -15.90 -4.42 9.36
CA ARG A 77 -16.79 -5.24 8.54
C ARG A 77 -18.13 -4.55 8.27
N GLU A 78 -18.77 -4.04 9.33
CA GLU A 78 -20.02 -3.29 9.20
C GLU A 78 -19.84 -2.07 8.27
N ARG A 79 -18.77 -1.31 8.47
CA ARG A 79 -18.48 -0.14 7.65
C ARG A 79 -18.19 -0.48 6.19
N ARG A 80 -17.43 -1.56 5.94
CA ARG A 80 -17.21 -2.12 4.60
C ARG A 80 -18.52 -2.48 3.93
N ASN A 81 -19.39 -3.16 4.64
CA ASN A 81 -20.67 -3.62 4.10
C ASN A 81 -21.60 -2.45 3.74
N ILE A 82 -21.56 -1.34 4.48
CA ILE A 82 -22.26 -0.11 4.11
C ILE A 82 -21.74 0.44 2.76
N VAL A 83 -20.43 0.42 2.54
CA VAL A 83 -19.85 0.87 1.26
C VAL A 83 -20.28 -0.05 0.11
N ILE A 84 -20.24 -1.37 0.32
CA ILE A 84 -20.70 -2.34 -0.68
C ILE A 84 -22.19 -2.16 -1.00
N ASP A 85 -23.02 -1.92 0.00
CA ASP A 85 -24.45 -1.68 -0.18
C ASP A 85 -24.73 -0.39 -0.97
N ASN A 86 -23.94 0.66 -0.71
CA ASN A 86 -24.03 1.89 -1.49
C ASN A 86 -23.65 1.69 -2.96
N LEU A 87 -22.56 0.94 -3.23
CA LEU A 87 -22.17 0.60 -4.61
C LEU A 87 -23.29 -0.16 -5.36
N TYR A 88 -24.00 -1.06 -4.67
CA TYR A 88 -25.13 -1.76 -5.23
C TYR A 88 -26.31 -0.81 -5.50
N ARG A 89 -26.65 0.07 -4.56
CA ARG A 89 -27.75 1.03 -4.72
C ARG A 89 -27.53 2.03 -5.85
N GLU A 90 -26.26 2.42 -6.05
CA GLU A 90 -25.87 3.31 -7.16
C GLU A 90 -25.65 2.55 -8.48
N GLY A 91 -25.88 1.24 -8.52
CA GLY A 91 -25.81 0.43 -9.74
C GLY A 91 -24.41 0.09 -10.23
N PHE A 92 -23.37 0.30 -9.41
CA PHE A 92 -21.99 -0.05 -9.78
C PHE A 92 -21.69 -1.55 -9.69
N ILE A 93 -22.44 -2.30 -8.92
CA ILE A 93 -22.28 -3.75 -8.77
C ILE A 93 -23.65 -4.45 -8.81
N SER A 94 -23.65 -5.73 -9.20
CA SER A 94 -24.85 -6.56 -9.23
C SER A 94 -25.22 -7.10 -7.82
N ALA A 95 -26.46 -7.59 -7.67
CA ALA A 95 -26.88 -8.23 -6.41
C ALA A 95 -26.04 -9.47 -6.03
N PRO A 96 -25.70 -10.38 -6.96
CA PRO A 96 -24.77 -11.48 -6.67
C PRO A 96 -23.39 -11.01 -6.18
N ASP A 97 -22.80 -10.00 -6.83
CA ASP A 97 -21.50 -9.45 -6.43
C ASP A 97 -21.54 -8.84 -5.03
N ARG A 98 -22.63 -8.11 -4.73
CA ARG A 98 -22.87 -7.57 -3.38
C ARG A 98 -22.88 -8.67 -2.33
N GLU A 99 -23.67 -9.73 -2.55
CA GLU A 99 -23.77 -10.84 -1.60
C GLU A 99 -22.44 -11.55 -1.42
N GLN A 100 -21.74 -11.83 -2.52
CA GLN A 100 -20.43 -12.46 -2.50
C GLN A 100 -19.42 -11.60 -1.71
N ALA A 101 -19.33 -10.31 -2.01
CA ALA A 101 -18.41 -9.38 -1.36
C ALA A 101 -18.67 -9.26 0.14
N MET A 102 -19.95 -9.24 0.56
CA MET A 102 -20.30 -9.17 2.00
C MET A 102 -19.95 -10.44 2.78
N ARG A 103 -19.98 -11.61 2.14
CA ARG A 103 -19.60 -12.90 2.76
C ARG A 103 -18.11 -13.08 2.93
N MET A 104 -17.30 -12.38 2.11
CA MET A 104 -15.85 -12.51 2.19
C MET A 104 -15.29 -11.97 3.50
N PRO A 105 -14.24 -12.61 4.06
CA PRO A 105 -13.52 -12.09 5.22
C PRO A 105 -12.89 -10.73 4.88
N LEU A 106 -12.40 -10.01 5.89
CA LEU A 106 -11.71 -8.73 5.67
C LEU A 106 -10.40 -8.89 4.88
N GLY A 107 -9.77 -10.06 4.95
CA GLY A 107 -8.54 -10.37 4.22
C GLY A 107 -7.31 -9.58 4.70
N VAL A 108 -7.36 -9.04 5.90
CA VAL A 108 -6.29 -8.23 6.47
C VAL A 108 -5.19 -9.14 7.02
N ILE A 109 -3.93 -8.86 6.67
CA ILE A 109 -2.78 -9.55 7.22
C ILE A 109 -2.51 -9.10 8.65
N GLU A 110 -2.19 -10.03 9.57
CA GLU A 110 -2.00 -9.73 11.00
C GLU A 110 -0.78 -8.85 11.26
N LYS A 111 0.34 -9.16 10.62
CA LYS A 111 1.54 -8.33 10.69
C LYS A 111 1.71 -7.65 9.34
N PRO A 112 1.81 -6.31 9.30
CA PRO A 112 2.33 -5.70 8.10
C PRO A 112 3.72 -6.30 7.89
N THR A 113 3.91 -7.05 6.84
CA THR A 113 5.23 -7.21 6.26
C THR A 113 5.77 -5.80 6.25
N ALA A 114 6.95 -5.55 6.81
CA ALA A 114 7.42 -4.19 7.08
C ALA A 114 7.16 -3.31 5.85
N ALA A 115 5.92 -2.80 5.73
CA ALA A 115 5.42 -2.04 4.59
C ALA A 115 6.05 -0.65 4.54
N SER A 116 7.01 -0.43 5.42
CA SER A 116 7.89 0.70 5.32
C SER A 116 8.92 0.56 4.20
N ASN A 117 9.12 -0.64 3.65
CA ASN A 117 10.06 -0.82 2.55
C ASN A 117 9.52 -1.91 1.62
N ILE A 118 8.71 -1.55 0.65
CA ILE A 118 8.34 -2.45 -0.46
C ILE A 118 9.61 -2.86 -1.22
N TYR A 119 10.62 -2.00 -1.22
CA TYR A 119 11.94 -2.19 -1.82
C TYR A 119 13.00 -1.71 -0.81
N PRO A 120 13.33 -2.51 0.24
CA PRO A 120 14.19 -2.06 1.34
C PRO A 120 15.58 -1.65 0.86
N ASP A 121 16.19 -2.43 -0.03
CA ASP A 121 17.53 -2.18 -0.53
C ASP A 121 17.57 -0.92 -1.42
N PHE A 122 16.54 -0.71 -2.23
CA PHE A 122 16.41 0.51 -3.01
C PHE A 122 16.23 1.75 -2.10
N ILE A 123 15.39 1.66 -1.09
CA ILE A 123 15.20 2.75 -0.11
C ILE A 123 16.50 3.05 0.64
N ASP A 124 17.28 2.04 0.98
CA ASP A 124 18.58 2.25 1.64
C ASP A 124 19.62 2.87 0.68
N LEU A 125 19.57 2.53 -0.62
CA LEU A 125 20.36 3.21 -1.64
C LEU A 125 19.99 4.69 -1.74
N VAL A 126 18.68 5.01 -1.85
CA VAL A 126 18.18 6.39 -1.88
C VAL A 126 18.61 7.16 -0.63
N ARG A 127 18.48 6.56 0.56
CA ARG A 127 18.93 7.19 1.83
C ARG A 127 20.41 7.48 1.84
N ARG A 128 21.25 6.58 1.30
CA ARG A 128 22.70 6.82 1.19
C ARG A 128 22.99 8.01 0.27
N GLN A 129 22.39 8.04 -0.90
CA GLN A 129 22.56 9.16 -1.85
C GLN A 129 22.09 10.49 -1.26
N LEU A 130 20.96 10.49 -0.55
CA LEU A 130 20.46 11.71 0.09
C LEU A 130 21.41 12.24 1.18
N ARG A 131 22.03 11.35 1.96
CA ARG A 131 23.01 11.74 3.00
C ARG A 131 24.30 12.34 2.42
N GLU A 132 24.60 12.11 1.17
CA GLU A 132 25.73 12.75 0.49
C GLU A 132 25.45 14.21 0.13
N SER A 133 24.16 14.57 -0.02
CA SER A 133 23.74 15.89 -0.51
C SER A 133 22.98 16.72 0.52
N TYR A 134 22.45 16.11 1.57
CA TYR A 134 21.59 16.76 2.58
C TYR A 134 22.01 16.42 4.01
N GLN A 135 21.84 17.37 4.93
CA GLN A 135 22.04 17.09 6.35
C GLN A 135 20.87 16.26 6.92
N PRO A 136 21.13 15.37 7.92
CA PRO A 136 20.09 14.55 8.53
C PRO A 136 18.89 15.35 9.08
N GLU A 137 19.15 16.57 9.57
CA GLU A 137 18.15 17.49 10.11
C GLU A 137 17.18 17.96 9.03
N ASP A 138 17.68 18.25 7.82
CA ASP A 138 16.87 18.71 6.68
C ASP A 138 15.95 17.57 6.20
N LEU A 139 16.45 16.33 6.19
CA LEU A 139 15.68 15.14 5.77
C LEU A 139 14.57 14.77 6.76
N SER A 140 14.68 15.19 8.03
CA SER A 140 13.73 14.83 9.08
C SER A 140 12.68 15.90 9.37
N SER A 141 12.96 17.18 9.06
CA SER A 141 12.17 18.32 9.54
C SER A 141 11.23 18.93 8.51
N GLN A 142 11.45 18.72 7.21
CA GLN A 142 10.79 19.50 6.16
C GLN A 142 9.68 18.77 5.40
N GLY A 143 9.34 17.53 5.75
CA GLY A 143 8.31 16.75 5.05
C GLY A 143 8.59 16.59 3.55
N LEU A 144 9.88 16.37 3.19
CA LEU A 144 10.32 16.30 1.82
C LEU A 144 9.66 15.13 1.08
N GLN A 145 9.15 15.41 -0.11
CA GLN A 145 8.71 14.39 -1.07
C GLN A 145 9.87 14.05 -1.99
N ILE A 146 10.29 12.78 -1.97
CA ILE A 146 11.42 12.31 -2.77
C ILE A 146 10.88 11.48 -3.92
N PHE A 147 10.95 12.04 -5.12
CA PHE A 147 10.61 11.33 -6.36
C PHE A 147 11.79 10.51 -6.84
N THR A 148 11.54 9.25 -7.19
CA THR A 148 12.58 8.34 -7.68
C THR A 148 12.23 7.82 -9.07
N THR A 149 13.22 7.25 -9.76
CA THR A 149 13.05 6.61 -11.08
C THR A 149 12.73 5.12 -10.98
N LEU A 150 12.41 4.61 -9.79
CA LEU A 150 12.07 3.20 -9.59
C LEU A 150 10.84 2.83 -10.42
N ASP A 151 10.98 1.85 -11.30
CA ASP A 151 9.86 1.17 -11.93
C ASP A 151 9.52 -0.11 -11.12
N PRO A 152 8.37 -0.13 -10.42
CA PRO A 152 7.96 -1.28 -9.61
C PRO A 152 7.85 -2.58 -10.40
N ARG A 153 7.48 -2.53 -11.68
CA ARG A 153 7.34 -3.73 -12.53
C ARG A 153 8.71 -4.34 -12.83
N MET A 154 9.68 -3.49 -13.18
CA MET A 154 11.05 -3.93 -13.43
C MET A 154 11.69 -4.47 -12.16
N GLN A 155 11.51 -3.80 -11.03
CA GLN A 155 12.03 -4.24 -9.73
C GLN A 155 11.47 -5.61 -9.33
N ASN A 156 10.15 -5.79 -9.39
CA ASN A 156 9.51 -7.07 -9.09
C ASN A 156 9.97 -8.20 -10.03
N ALA A 157 10.13 -7.90 -11.32
CA ALA A 157 10.65 -8.88 -12.29
C ALA A 157 12.08 -9.29 -11.97
N ALA A 158 12.94 -8.34 -11.58
CA ALA A 158 14.32 -8.60 -11.18
C ALA A 158 14.40 -9.46 -9.90
N GLU A 159 13.60 -9.14 -8.88
CA GLU A 159 13.52 -9.91 -7.64
C GLU A 159 13.04 -11.36 -7.89
N GLN A 160 12.02 -11.53 -8.69
CA GLN A 160 11.52 -12.87 -9.07
C GLN A 160 12.58 -13.67 -9.84
N ALA A 161 13.25 -13.06 -10.81
CA ALA A 161 14.29 -13.70 -11.60
C ALA A 161 15.49 -14.13 -10.72
N LEU A 162 15.88 -13.28 -9.77
CA LEU A 162 16.98 -13.57 -8.84
C LEU A 162 16.59 -14.69 -7.88
N THR A 163 15.43 -14.60 -7.24
CA THR A 163 14.92 -15.62 -6.31
C THR A 163 14.83 -16.99 -6.99
N GLY A 164 14.24 -17.05 -8.18
CA GLY A 164 14.14 -18.29 -8.96
C GLY A 164 15.51 -18.84 -9.40
N THR A 165 16.50 -17.96 -9.63
CA THR A 165 17.86 -18.37 -9.95
C THR A 165 18.59 -18.95 -8.73
N ILE A 166 18.46 -18.31 -7.56
CA ILE A 166 19.03 -18.77 -6.30
C ILE A 166 18.43 -20.14 -5.91
N GLU A 167 17.13 -20.31 -6.01
CA GLU A 167 16.45 -21.58 -5.72
C GLU A 167 16.94 -22.71 -6.63
N ARG A 168 17.08 -22.43 -7.92
CA ARG A 168 17.62 -23.40 -8.88
C ARG A 168 19.05 -23.80 -8.57
N LEU A 169 19.90 -22.85 -8.19
CA LEU A 169 21.31 -23.12 -7.80
C LEU A 169 21.41 -23.90 -6.48
N ARG A 170 20.52 -23.60 -5.52
CA ARG A 170 20.41 -24.38 -4.27
C ARG A 170 19.97 -25.82 -4.54
N GLY A 171 18.99 -26.02 -5.42
CA GLY A 171 18.53 -27.36 -5.82
C GLY A 171 19.57 -28.19 -6.57
N GLN A 172 20.59 -27.57 -7.18
CA GLN A 172 21.71 -28.25 -7.85
C GLN A 172 22.86 -28.66 -6.92
N GLY A 173 22.68 -28.58 -5.59
CA GLY A 173 23.68 -29.03 -4.60
C GLY A 173 24.97 -28.18 -4.54
N ARG A 174 25.00 -27.01 -5.18
CA ARG A 174 26.09 -26.04 -4.99
C ARG A 174 25.84 -25.31 -3.68
N ALA A 175 26.69 -25.59 -2.70
CA ALA A 175 26.71 -24.90 -1.42
C ALA A 175 27.00 -23.41 -1.62
N LEU A 176 25.94 -22.63 -1.81
CA LEU A 176 25.97 -21.18 -1.72
C LEU A 176 25.93 -20.80 -0.23
N ASN A 177 27.04 -21.03 0.46
CA ASN A 177 27.27 -20.41 1.76
C ASN A 177 27.43 -18.92 1.53
N LYS A 178 26.46 -18.12 1.96
CA LYS A 178 26.37 -16.65 1.91
C LYS A 178 26.16 -16.03 0.54
N VAL A 179 24.92 -16.05 0.06
CA VAL A 179 24.37 -14.94 -0.72
C VAL A 179 23.12 -14.47 0.00
N GLU A 180 23.32 -13.89 1.15
CA GLU A 180 22.33 -12.97 1.73
C GLU A 180 22.65 -11.59 1.20
N GLY A 181 21.74 -11.05 0.42
CA GLY A 181 21.64 -9.62 0.17
C GLY A 181 22.51 -9.06 -0.96
N VAL A 182 22.12 -9.27 -2.19
CA VAL A 182 22.36 -8.28 -3.27
C VAL A 182 21.15 -8.30 -4.20
N VAL A 183 20.10 -7.63 -3.83
CA VAL A 183 19.06 -7.19 -4.75
C VAL A 183 18.83 -5.70 -4.50
N GLY A 184 19.82 -4.92 -4.87
CA GLY A 184 19.78 -3.48 -4.74
C GLY A 184 20.89 -2.87 -5.61
N ALA A 185 20.77 -3.04 -6.91
CA ALA A 185 21.60 -2.33 -7.88
C ALA A 185 20.70 -1.77 -8.97
#